data_de3abdb0dbe91a5786a10bc20b8d435c
#
_entry.id   de3abdb0dbe91a5786a10bc20b8d435c
#
_cell.length_a   1.000
_cell.length_b   1.000
_cell.length_c   1.000
_cell.angle_alpha   90.00
_cell.angle_beta   90.00
_cell.angle_gamma   90.00
#
_symmetry.space_group_name_H-M   'P 1'
#
loop_
_entity.id
_entity.type
_entity.pdbx_description
1 polymer ?
#
loop_
_entity_poly.entity_id
_entity_poly.type
_entity_poly.pdbx_seq_one_letter_code
_entity_poly.pdbx_strand_id
1 'polypeptide(L)'
;MRKYRILKILTSLLFTFLGIGILTACSTQGVRKAPTSSQVEDTSSVQEDKTLKKEDISNENVMMDTVYGDWHVRIDTIDSKTKVKNSDEFVKKMVVTISKGGKVLFDKKVFTREDIWKGADEEFQVYAASVPDITNTSVYLPVSICYPETDDGFTFLLALSKDGSSKVYPVPMAWDESDMVTDFYVRYTHECQQKPVDKASLLKLARDYGSPAFVEQLTKGGTQIVYPTKVLARKDMKVVPEAELLKDGCRVNFSTSYDNTHPFDSIRVELKRRSVKKDYDYEYMIDKVIH
;
A
#
# COMPACT_ATOMS: atom_id res chain seq x y z
N MET A 1 10.90 1.61 -15.02
CA MET A 1 10.45 3.00 -14.88
C MET A 1 10.14 3.71 -16.21
N ARG A 2 10.96 3.66 -17.28
CA ARG A 2 10.60 4.24 -18.62
C ARG A 2 9.33 3.64 -19.25
N LYS A 3 9.00 2.38 -19.02
CA LYS A 3 7.81 1.70 -19.59
C LYS A 3 6.47 2.25 -19.05
N TYR A 4 6.42 2.67 -17.78
CA TYR A 4 5.19 3.23 -17.20
C TYR A 4 4.79 4.59 -17.80
N ARG A 5 5.76 5.44 -18.17
CA ARG A 5 5.45 6.72 -18.84
C ARG A 5 4.87 6.54 -20.24
N ILE A 6 5.31 5.50 -20.95
CA ILE A 6 4.78 5.20 -22.30
C ILE A 6 3.34 4.71 -22.19
N LEU A 7 3.01 3.93 -21.18
CA LEU A 7 1.64 3.43 -20.98
C LEU A 7 0.66 4.56 -20.61
N LYS A 8 1.05 5.50 -19.72
CA LYS A 8 0.22 6.69 -19.41
C LYS A 8 -0.01 7.60 -20.63
N ILE A 9 0.97 7.75 -21.50
CA ILE A 9 0.86 8.56 -22.71
C ILE A 9 -0.02 7.86 -23.76
N LEU A 10 0.05 6.54 -23.88
CA LEU A 10 -0.77 5.78 -24.84
C LEU A 10 -2.24 5.73 -24.41
N THR A 11 -2.55 5.56 -23.14
CA THR A 11 -3.93 5.63 -22.65
C THR A 11 -4.53 7.02 -22.79
N SER A 12 -3.77 8.09 -22.52
CA SER A 12 -4.26 9.47 -22.71
C SER A 12 -4.51 9.83 -24.18
N LEU A 13 -3.76 9.25 -25.12
CA LEU A 13 -3.95 9.50 -26.57
C LEU A 13 -5.11 8.68 -27.17
N LEU A 14 -5.47 7.54 -26.59
CA LEU A 14 -6.58 6.73 -27.08
C LEU A 14 -7.95 7.33 -26.72
N PHE A 15 -8.04 8.08 -25.61
CA PHE A 15 -9.30 8.71 -25.18
C PHE A 15 -9.64 10.03 -25.89
N THR A 16 -8.72 10.63 -26.64
CA THR A 16 -8.96 11.91 -27.33
C THR A 16 -9.64 11.77 -28.70
N PHE A 17 -9.87 10.57 -29.22
CA PHE A 17 -10.44 10.37 -30.56
C PHE A 17 -11.87 9.84 -30.61
N LEU A 18 -12.53 9.60 -29.47
CA LEU A 18 -13.91 9.05 -29.45
C LEU A 18 -14.92 9.91 -28.69
N GLY A 19 -14.72 11.20 -28.62
CA GLY A 19 -15.57 12.14 -27.88
C GLY A 19 -16.34 13.14 -28.72
N ILE A 20 -17.20 12.70 -29.63
CA ILE A 20 -18.30 13.55 -30.18
C ILE A 20 -19.59 12.74 -30.13
N GLY A 21 -20.45 13.09 -29.22
CA GLY A 21 -21.85 12.68 -29.29
C GLY A 21 -22.51 12.39 -27.96
N ILE A 22 -23.42 13.30 -27.63
CA ILE A 22 -24.58 13.17 -26.75
C ILE A 22 -24.37 13.66 -25.29
N LEU A 23 -24.71 14.94 -25.16
CA LEU A 23 -25.25 15.54 -23.95
C LEU A 23 -26.62 14.94 -23.64
N THR A 24 -26.81 14.37 -22.46
CA THR A 24 -28.00 14.61 -21.61
C THR A 24 -27.87 13.95 -20.25
N ALA A 25 -27.99 14.82 -19.27
CA ALA A 25 -28.72 14.67 -18.02
C ALA A 25 -28.14 13.91 -16.81
N CYS A 26 -27.91 14.73 -15.77
CA CYS A 26 -28.19 14.49 -14.36
C CYS A 26 -27.36 13.42 -13.64
N SER A 27 -26.26 13.89 -13.03
CA SER A 27 -26.25 14.33 -11.64
C SER A 27 -26.79 13.32 -10.64
N THR A 28 -25.94 12.76 -9.96
CA THR A 28 -25.80 12.77 -8.49
C THR A 28 -24.52 12.02 -8.18
N GLN A 29 -23.48 12.78 -7.90
CA GLN A 29 -22.29 12.26 -7.27
C GLN A 29 -22.69 11.79 -5.87
N GLY A 30 -23.06 10.54 -5.76
CA GLY A 30 -23.05 9.83 -4.52
C GLY A 30 -21.59 9.48 -4.22
N VAL A 31 -20.95 10.27 -3.36
CA VAL A 31 -19.73 9.86 -2.70
C VAL A 31 -20.02 8.54 -2.01
N ARG A 32 -19.63 7.43 -2.64
CA ARG A 32 -19.65 6.12 -1.99
C ARG A 32 -18.59 6.16 -0.90
N LYS A 33 -19.03 6.40 0.33
CA LYS A 33 -18.20 6.16 1.51
C LYS A 33 -17.77 4.70 1.47
N ALA A 34 -16.50 4.44 1.75
CA ALA A 34 -16.02 3.10 2.01
C ALA A 34 -16.97 2.43 3.01
N PRO A 35 -17.34 1.17 2.80
CA PRO A 35 -18.26 0.50 3.71
C PRO A 35 -17.67 0.51 5.11
N THR A 36 -18.42 1.01 6.06
CA THR A 36 -18.07 1.01 7.49
C THR A 36 -17.98 -0.44 7.92
N SER A 37 -16.75 -0.95 7.98
CA SER A 37 -16.47 -2.31 8.42
C SER A 37 -16.84 -2.43 9.89
N SER A 38 -18.00 -3.01 10.17
CA SER A 38 -18.34 -3.52 11.48
C SER A 38 -17.29 -4.56 11.89
N GLN A 39 -16.59 -4.27 12.98
CA GLN A 39 -15.78 -5.18 13.80
C GLN A 39 -14.84 -6.12 13.03
N VAL A 40 -13.62 -5.68 12.83
CA VAL A 40 -12.50 -6.61 12.69
C VAL A 40 -12.05 -6.97 14.10
N GLU A 41 -12.54 -8.10 14.61
CA GLU A 41 -11.98 -8.74 15.80
C GLU A 41 -10.50 -9.01 15.55
N ASP A 42 -9.71 -8.65 16.56
CA ASP A 42 -8.28 -8.90 16.63
C ASP A 42 -8.05 -10.41 16.80
N THR A 43 -8.11 -11.13 15.68
CA THR A 43 -7.71 -12.54 15.65
C THR A 43 -6.21 -12.60 15.38
N SER A 44 -5.43 -12.57 16.45
CA SER A 44 -4.14 -13.26 16.47
C SER A 44 -4.41 -14.77 16.36
N SER A 45 -5.01 -15.20 15.27
CA SER A 45 -5.25 -16.60 14.98
C SER A 45 -4.03 -17.16 14.28
N VAL A 46 -3.55 -18.25 14.81
CA VAL A 46 -2.69 -19.24 14.19
C VAL A 46 -3.04 -19.31 12.70
N GLN A 47 -2.16 -18.76 11.85
CA GLN A 47 -2.31 -18.86 10.41
C GLN A 47 -2.17 -20.35 10.05
N GLU A 48 -3.26 -20.98 9.66
CA GLU A 48 -3.17 -22.20 8.87
C GLU A 48 -2.33 -21.88 7.63
N ASP A 49 -1.25 -22.61 7.48
CA ASP A 49 -0.34 -22.52 6.34
C ASP A 49 -1.12 -22.98 5.09
N LYS A 50 -1.70 -22.01 4.38
CA LYS A 50 -2.39 -22.24 3.10
C LYS A 50 -1.37 -22.52 2.00
N THR A 51 -0.70 -23.68 2.08
CA THR A 51 0.19 -24.15 1.03
C THR A 51 -0.63 -24.71 -0.12
N LEU A 52 -0.38 -24.24 -1.33
CA LEU A 52 -1.05 -24.73 -2.54
C LEU A 52 -0.84 -26.23 -2.74
N LYS A 53 -1.93 -26.97 -2.94
CA LYS A 53 -1.85 -28.31 -3.47
C LYS A 53 -1.42 -28.24 -4.95
N LYS A 54 -0.54 -29.12 -5.36
CA LYS A 54 0.11 -29.17 -6.70
C LYS A 54 -0.88 -29.22 -7.88
N GLU A 55 -2.14 -29.51 -7.63
CA GLU A 55 -3.22 -29.67 -8.62
C GLU A 55 -3.92 -28.36 -9.04
N ASP A 56 -3.70 -27.24 -8.31
CA ASP A 56 -4.37 -25.96 -8.57
C ASP A 56 -3.62 -25.05 -9.56
N ILE A 57 -2.44 -25.44 -10.04
CA ILE A 57 -1.54 -24.62 -10.84
C ILE A 57 -1.74 -24.96 -12.33
N SER A 58 -2.82 -24.49 -12.94
CA SER A 58 -3.02 -24.73 -14.38
C SER A 58 -2.45 -23.61 -15.27
N ASN A 59 -2.34 -22.37 -14.80
CA ASN A 59 -1.77 -21.23 -15.53
C ASN A 59 -1.05 -20.30 -14.56
N GLU A 60 0.24 -20.52 -14.32
CA GLU A 60 1.11 -19.58 -13.60
C GLU A 60 1.53 -18.45 -14.53
N ASN A 61 1.15 -17.23 -14.21
CA ASN A 61 1.65 -16.04 -14.91
C ASN A 61 2.62 -15.30 -13.99
N VAL A 62 3.89 -15.29 -14.34
CA VAL A 62 4.93 -14.58 -13.59
C VAL A 62 4.75 -13.09 -13.80
N MET A 63 4.29 -12.39 -12.76
CA MET A 63 4.14 -10.94 -12.76
C MET A 63 5.47 -10.24 -12.51
N MET A 64 6.29 -10.83 -11.63
CA MET A 64 7.60 -10.31 -11.26
C MET A 64 8.50 -11.42 -10.75
N ASP A 65 9.78 -11.35 -11.13
CA ASP A 65 10.86 -12.18 -10.58
C ASP A 65 12.13 -11.33 -10.59
N THR A 66 12.51 -10.78 -9.40
CA THR A 66 13.55 -9.75 -9.34
C THR A 66 14.34 -9.82 -8.03
N VAL A 67 15.61 -9.42 -8.12
CA VAL A 67 16.53 -9.31 -6.99
C VAL A 67 16.77 -7.83 -6.64
N TYR A 68 16.59 -7.49 -5.37
CA TYR A 68 16.85 -6.17 -4.81
C TYR A 68 17.82 -6.29 -3.62
N GLY A 69 19.11 -6.05 -3.84
CA GLY A 69 20.13 -6.29 -2.83
C GLY A 69 20.19 -7.77 -2.43
N ASP A 70 19.94 -8.07 -1.16
CA ASP A 70 19.87 -9.42 -0.61
C ASP A 70 18.45 -10.04 -0.63
N TRP A 71 17.45 -9.29 -1.13
CA TRP A 71 16.09 -9.77 -1.31
C TRP A 71 15.89 -10.36 -2.71
N HIS A 72 15.24 -11.51 -2.79
CA HIS A 72 14.67 -12.05 -4.02
C HIS A 72 13.16 -12.09 -3.86
N VAL A 73 12.44 -11.44 -4.76
CA VAL A 73 10.98 -11.28 -4.73
C VAL A 73 10.40 -11.82 -6.02
N ARG A 74 9.57 -12.84 -5.92
CA ARG A 74 8.79 -13.39 -7.02
C ARG A 74 7.31 -13.29 -6.69
N ILE A 75 6.55 -12.80 -7.65
CA ILE A 75 5.08 -12.70 -7.59
C ILE A 75 4.53 -13.38 -8.84
N ASP A 76 3.68 -14.34 -8.63
CA ASP A 76 2.94 -15.04 -9.67
C ASP A 76 1.45 -14.76 -9.49
N THR A 77 0.68 -14.79 -10.58
CA THR A 77 -0.77 -14.80 -10.55
C THR A 77 -1.26 -16.12 -11.09
N ILE A 78 -2.18 -16.75 -10.39
CA ILE A 78 -2.82 -18.00 -10.83
C ILE A 78 -4.33 -17.79 -10.92
N ASP A 79 -4.91 -18.30 -11.99
CA ASP A 79 -6.36 -18.32 -12.16
C ASP A 79 -6.95 -19.52 -11.42
N SER A 80 -8.04 -19.28 -10.69
CA SER A 80 -8.84 -20.34 -10.11
C SER A 80 -9.73 -20.98 -11.20
N LYS A 81 -10.43 -22.08 -10.84
CA LYS A 81 -11.43 -22.67 -11.72
C LYS A 81 -12.79 -21.96 -11.65
N THR A 82 -12.94 -20.96 -10.78
CA THR A 82 -14.19 -20.23 -10.54
C THR A 82 -14.13 -18.89 -11.26
N LYS A 83 -15.18 -18.53 -11.99
CA LYS A 83 -15.32 -17.20 -12.57
C LYS A 83 -15.69 -16.17 -11.52
N VAL A 84 -15.26 -14.94 -11.75
CA VAL A 84 -15.73 -13.78 -11.00
C VAL A 84 -17.22 -13.59 -11.32
N LYS A 85 -18.01 -13.26 -10.31
CA LYS A 85 -19.45 -13.03 -10.49
C LYS A 85 -19.65 -11.85 -11.46
N ASN A 86 -20.54 -12.04 -12.43
CA ASN A 86 -20.84 -11.07 -13.47
C ASN A 86 -19.68 -10.71 -14.41
N SER A 87 -18.65 -11.53 -14.51
CA SER A 87 -17.51 -11.36 -15.40
C SER A 87 -17.15 -12.66 -16.12
N ASP A 88 -16.44 -12.55 -17.24
CA ASP A 88 -15.85 -13.69 -17.94
C ASP A 88 -14.47 -14.08 -17.40
N GLU A 89 -13.88 -13.25 -16.55
CA GLU A 89 -12.58 -13.54 -15.92
C GLU A 89 -12.68 -14.62 -14.83
N PHE A 90 -11.61 -15.38 -14.69
CA PHE A 90 -11.45 -16.31 -13.56
C PHE A 90 -10.93 -15.57 -12.32
N VAL A 91 -11.37 -16.01 -11.14
CA VAL A 91 -10.88 -15.47 -9.87
C VAL A 91 -9.37 -15.69 -9.78
N LYS A 92 -8.62 -14.62 -9.65
CA LYS A 92 -7.16 -14.64 -9.51
C LYS A 92 -6.74 -14.77 -8.06
N LYS A 93 -5.60 -15.43 -7.86
CA LYS A 93 -4.89 -15.50 -6.58
C LYS A 93 -3.47 -15.02 -6.82
N MET A 94 -2.95 -14.23 -5.90
CA MET A 94 -1.56 -13.79 -5.91
C MET A 94 -0.71 -14.79 -5.12
N VAL A 95 0.38 -15.26 -5.71
CA VAL A 95 1.34 -16.18 -5.09
C VAL A 95 2.65 -15.47 -4.90
N VAL A 96 3.14 -15.45 -3.66
CA VAL A 96 4.33 -14.69 -3.28
C VAL A 96 5.40 -15.66 -2.78
N THR A 97 6.59 -15.57 -3.39
CA THR A 97 7.80 -16.23 -2.93
C THR A 97 8.85 -15.17 -2.64
N ILE A 98 9.32 -15.11 -1.40
CA ILE A 98 10.33 -14.14 -0.97
C ILE A 98 11.43 -14.84 -0.21
N SER A 99 12.67 -14.52 -0.56
CA SER A 99 13.83 -14.88 0.22
C SER A 99 14.72 -13.66 0.52
N LYS A 100 15.50 -13.75 1.59
CA LYS A 100 16.49 -12.74 1.98
C LYS A 100 17.78 -13.41 2.41
N GLY A 101 18.91 -13.02 1.79
CA GLY A 101 20.21 -13.63 2.07
C GLY A 101 20.20 -15.15 1.88
N GLY A 102 19.43 -15.66 0.91
CA GLY A 102 19.29 -17.10 0.65
C GLY A 102 18.30 -17.85 1.56
N LYS A 103 17.78 -17.19 2.63
CA LYS A 103 16.75 -17.78 3.50
C LYS A 103 15.36 -17.49 2.91
N VAL A 104 14.57 -18.52 2.68
CA VAL A 104 13.16 -18.39 2.28
C VAL A 104 12.34 -17.90 3.47
N LEU A 105 11.57 -16.83 3.26
CA LEU A 105 10.68 -16.21 4.25
C LEU A 105 9.21 -16.49 3.93
N PHE A 106 8.88 -16.47 2.64
CA PHE A 106 7.55 -16.83 2.12
C PHE A 106 7.77 -17.81 0.97
N ASP A 107 7.25 -19.02 1.12
CA ASP A 107 7.34 -20.08 0.09
C ASP A 107 5.98 -20.29 -0.54
N LYS A 108 5.79 -19.74 -1.76
CA LYS A 108 4.53 -19.83 -2.53
C LYS A 108 3.28 -19.48 -1.69
N LYS A 109 3.40 -18.45 -0.83
CA LYS A 109 2.29 -18.02 0.00
C LYS A 109 1.21 -17.40 -0.88
N VAL A 110 -0.01 -17.92 -0.74
CA VAL A 110 -1.17 -17.46 -1.51
C VAL A 110 -1.87 -16.35 -0.77
N PHE A 111 -2.20 -15.29 -1.51
CA PHE A 111 -3.07 -14.22 -1.06
C PHE A 111 -4.29 -14.14 -2.00
N THR A 112 -5.46 -14.20 -1.41
CA THR A 112 -6.74 -14.06 -2.08
C THR A 112 -7.31 -12.66 -1.83
N ARG A 113 -8.40 -12.32 -2.53
CA ARG A 113 -9.18 -11.11 -2.26
C ARG A 113 -9.54 -10.99 -0.77
N GLU A 114 -10.00 -12.06 -0.15
CA GLU A 114 -10.39 -12.10 1.26
C GLU A 114 -9.21 -11.90 2.22
N ASP A 115 -8.00 -12.33 1.84
CA ASP A 115 -6.80 -12.11 2.65
C ASP A 115 -6.36 -10.64 2.63
N ILE A 116 -6.69 -9.90 1.56
CA ILE A 116 -6.38 -8.47 1.40
C ILE A 116 -7.51 -7.60 1.99
N TRP A 117 -8.75 -7.92 1.67
CA TRP A 117 -9.91 -7.17 2.15
C TRP A 117 -11.01 -8.13 2.61
N LYS A 118 -11.11 -8.32 3.92
CA LYS A 118 -12.10 -9.21 4.53
C LYS A 118 -13.51 -8.69 4.24
N GLY A 119 -14.33 -9.52 3.60
CA GLY A 119 -15.71 -9.19 3.23
C GLY A 119 -15.81 -8.37 1.94
N ALA A 120 -14.76 -8.36 1.10
CA ALA A 120 -14.85 -7.80 -0.25
C ALA A 120 -15.92 -8.54 -1.08
N ASP A 121 -16.66 -7.79 -1.89
CA ASP A 121 -17.68 -8.35 -2.77
C ASP A 121 -17.09 -9.41 -3.73
N GLU A 122 -17.88 -10.42 -4.06
CA GLU A 122 -17.50 -11.50 -4.98
C GLU A 122 -17.23 -11.03 -6.41
N GLU A 123 -17.64 -9.83 -6.74
CA GLU A 123 -17.38 -9.17 -8.03
C GLU A 123 -16.00 -8.55 -8.11
N PHE A 124 -15.30 -8.35 -6.97
CA PHE A 124 -13.95 -7.83 -6.93
C PHE A 124 -12.88 -8.90 -7.20
N GLN A 125 -11.74 -8.44 -7.74
CA GLN A 125 -10.58 -9.25 -8.06
C GLN A 125 -9.31 -8.64 -7.48
N VAL A 126 -8.34 -9.49 -7.09
CA VAL A 126 -7.02 -9.06 -6.60
C VAL A 126 -6.04 -8.87 -7.75
N TYR A 127 -5.35 -7.72 -7.75
CA TYR A 127 -4.27 -7.42 -8.68
C TYR A 127 -3.05 -6.91 -7.91
N ALA A 128 -1.88 -7.48 -8.15
CA ALA A 128 -0.63 -7.01 -7.57
C ALA A 128 -0.01 -5.93 -8.45
N ALA A 129 0.57 -4.91 -7.83
CA ALA A 129 1.43 -3.98 -8.55
C ALA A 129 2.80 -4.62 -8.86
N SER A 130 3.40 -4.18 -9.96
CA SER A 130 4.61 -4.77 -10.50
C SER A 130 5.92 -4.30 -9.85
N VAL A 131 5.89 -3.35 -8.92
CA VAL A 131 7.12 -2.79 -8.32
C VAL A 131 6.95 -2.68 -6.81
N PRO A 132 7.64 -3.53 -6.04
CA PRO A 132 7.67 -3.39 -4.60
C PRO A 132 8.58 -2.25 -4.18
N ASP A 133 8.29 -1.65 -3.03
CA ASP A 133 9.27 -0.89 -2.28
C ASP A 133 9.86 -1.78 -1.18
N ILE A 134 11.17 -1.63 -0.92
CA ILE A 134 11.91 -2.57 -0.07
C ILE A 134 12.77 -1.80 0.92
N THR A 135 12.67 -2.22 2.18
CA THR A 135 13.59 -1.81 3.26
C THR A 135 14.49 -2.99 3.68
N ASN A 136 15.29 -2.81 4.71
CA ASN A 136 16.08 -3.92 5.26
C ASN A 136 15.22 -4.98 5.97
N THR A 137 13.99 -4.64 6.33
CA THR A 137 13.12 -5.46 7.17
C THR A 137 11.85 -5.92 6.49
N SER A 138 11.43 -5.24 5.42
CA SER A 138 10.14 -5.49 4.81
C SER A 138 10.15 -5.26 3.30
N VAL A 139 9.27 -6.00 2.61
CA VAL A 139 8.86 -5.77 1.23
C VAL A 139 7.43 -5.25 1.25
N TYR A 140 7.18 -4.16 0.56
CA TYR A 140 5.87 -3.51 0.45
C TYR A 140 5.33 -3.68 -0.95
N LEU A 141 4.21 -4.38 -1.08
CA LEU A 141 3.53 -4.63 -2.35
C LEU A 141 2.23 -3.82 -2.38
N PRO A 142 2.11 -2.82 -3.26
CA PRO A 142 0.82 -2.23 -3.58
C PRO A 142 -0.07 -3.30 -4.23
N VAL A 143 -1.27 -3.47 -3.73
CA VAL A 143 -2.26 -4.44 -4.20
C VAL A 143 -3.59 -3.73 -4.42
N SER A 144 -4.18 -3.90 -5.59
CA SER A 144 -5.50 -3.37 -5.90
C SER A 144 -6.56 -4.46 -5.81
N ILE A 145 -7.70 -4.09 -5.29
CA ILE A 145 -8.93 -4.88 -5.31
C ILE A 145 -9.93 -4.10 -6.14
N CYS A 146 -10.22 -4.55 -7.35
CA CYS A 146 -11.09 -3.83 -8.29
C CYS A 146 -12.06 -4.76 -9.01
N TYR A 147 -13.11 -4.17 -9.59
CA TYR A 147 -13.94 -4.87 -10.55
C TYR A 147 -13.12 -5.20 -11.80
N PRO A 148 -13.26 -6.40 -12.36
CA PRO A 148 -12.58 -6.76 -13.60
C PRO A 148 -12.83 -5.74 -14.71
N GLU A 149 -11.78 -5.47 -15.51
CA GLU A 149 -11.82 -4.57 -16.67
C GLU A 149 -12.18 -3.10 -16.35
N THR A 150 -12.11 -2.70 -15.07
CA THR A 150 -12.38 -1.33 -14.65
C THR A 150 -11.28 -0.77 -13.74
N ASP A 151 -11.27 0.57 -13.59
CA ASP A 151 -10.43 1.27 -12.60
C ASP A 151 -11.17 1.46 -11.26
N ASP A 152 -12.39 0.91 -11.12
CA ASP A 152 -13.20 1.07 -9.91
C ASP A 152 -12.77 0.05 -8.86
N GLY A 153 -12.08 0.52 -7.83
CA GLY A 153 -11.53 -0.36 -6.80
C GLY A 153 -10.84 0.37 -5.67
N PHE A 154 -10.14 -0.41 -4.87
CA PHE A 154 -9.45 0.04 -3.67
C PHE A 154 -7.99 -0.42 -3.70
N THR A 155 -7.10 0.40 -3.16
CA THR A 155 -5.68 0.07 -3.05
C THR A 155 -5.31 -0.28 -1.61
N PHE A 156 -4.49 -1.30 -1.49
CA PHE A 156 -3.95 -1.78 -0.22
C PHE A 156 -2.44 -1.89 -0.32
N LEU A 157 -1.76 -1.79 0.81
CA LEU A 157 -0.35 -2.07 0.95
C LEU A 157 -0.19 -3.39 1.72
N LEU A 158 0.32 -4.41 1.04
CA LEU A 158 0.71 -5.67 1.69
C LEU A 158 2.16 -5.55 2.13
N ALA A 159 2.40 -5.48 3.44
CA ALA A 159 3.73 -5.47 4.04
C ALA A 159 4.14 -6.88 4.44
N LEU A 160 5.27 -7.36 3.92
CA LEU A 160 5.83 -8.69 4.12
C LEU A 160 7.16 -8.55 4.86
N SER A 161 7.20 -8.97 6.11
CA SER A 161 8.34 -8.74 7.01
C SER A 161 9.35 -9.89 6.97
N LYS A 162 10.60 -9.59 7.29
CA LYS A 162 11.71 -10.56 7.35
C LYS A 162 11.53 -11.68 8.39
N ASP A 163 10.59 -11.53 9.32
CA ASP A 163 10.22 -12.57 10.28
C ASP A 163 9.18 -13.56 9.75
N GLY A 164 8.71 -13.36 8.50
CA GLY A 164 7.68 -14.17 7.86
C GLY A 164 6.25 -13.69 8.15
N SER A 165 6.08 -12.61 8.92
CA SER A 165 4.76 -12.01 9.15
C SER A 165 4.29 -11.16 7.97
N SER A 166 2.98 -11.05 7.80
CA SER A 166 2.36 -10.18 6.79
C SER A 166 1.27 -9.31 7.41
N LYS A 167 1.17 -8.07 6.95
CA LYS A 167 0.10 -7.14 7.33
C LYS A 167 -0.44 -6.44 6.10
N VAL A 168 -1.74 -6.15 6.10
CA VAL A 168 -2.41 -5.39 5.06
C VAL A 168 -2.88 -4.06 5.63
N TYR A 169 -2.61 -2.99 4.89
CA TYR A 169 -3.06 -1.64 5.21
C TYR A 169 -3.87 -1.10 4.05
N PRO A 170 -5.06 -0.52 4.26
CA PRO A 170 -5.69 0.31 3.24
C PRO A 170 -4.81 1.54 3.03
N VAL A 171 -4.55 1.86 1.80
CA VAL A 171 -3.82 3.06 1.41
C VAL A 171 -4.60 3.73 0.30
N PRO A 172 -4.66 5.08 0.27
CA PRO A 172 -5.25 5.77 -0.85
C PRO A 172 -4.43 5.50 -2.12
N MET A 173 -5.07 5.55 -3.28
CA MET A 173 -4.33 5.66 -4.53
C MET A 173 -3.62 7.01 -4.51
N ALA A 174 -2.30 7.00 -4.79
CA ALA A 174 -1.44 8.18 -4.68
C ALA A 174 -1.79 9.26 -5.71
N TRP A 175 -2.85 10.02 -5.46
CA TRP A 175 -3.35 11.08 -6.32
C TRP A 175 -2.84 12.46 -5.90
N ASP A 176 -2.65 12.69 -4.60
CA ASP A 176 -2.25 13.97 -4.05
C ASP A 176 -1.17 13.85 -2.95
N GLU A 177 -0.84 14.99 -2.35
CA GLU A 177 0.19 15.11 -1.34
C GLU A 177 -0.20 14.42 -0.04
N SER A 178 -1.48 14.36 0.31
CA SER A 178 -1.97 13.69 1.52
C SER A 178 -1.83 12.18 1.39
N ASP A 179 -2.05 11.65 0.21
CA ASP A 179 -1.85 10.23 -0.10
C ASP A 179 -0.38 9.83 0.08
N MET A 180 0.55 10.65 -0.41
CA MET A 180 1.98 10.44 -0.20
C MET A 180 2.35 10.43 1.29
N VAL A 181 1.81 11.38 2.06
CA VAL A 181 2.07 11.45 3.50
C VAL A 181 1.47 10.25 4.21
N THR A 182 0.26 9.84 3.85
CA THR A 182 -0.37 8.61 4.38
C THR A 182 0.49 7.38 4.11
N ASP A 183 0.94 7.18 2.86
CA ASP A 183 1.78 6.05 2.47
C ASP A 183 3.09 6.02 3.27
N PHE A 184 3.76 7.18 3.43
CA PHE A 184 4.93 7.28 4.28
C PHE A 184 4.63 6.83 5.71
N TYR A 185 3.58 7.37 6.34
CA TYR A 185 3.28 7.07 7.74
C TYR A 185 2.83 5.64 7.97
N VAL A 186 2.14 5.03 7.02
CA VAL A 186 1.78 3.60 7.06
C VAL A 186 3.05 2.74 7.09
N ARG A 187 3.98 2.95 6.16
CA ARG A 187 5.25 2.21 6.09
C ARG A 187 6.12 2.47 7.31
N TYR A 188 6.24 3.74 7.71
CA TYR A 188 7.02 4.13 8.88
C TYR A 188 6.47 3.50 10.16
N THR A 189 5.14 3.44 10.32
CA THR A 189 4.47 2.75 11.43
C THR A 189 4.80 1.27 11.44
N HIS A 190 4.72 0.63 10.28
CA HIS A 190 5.03 -0.79 10.15
C HIS A 190 6.48 -1.07 10.58
N GLU A 191 7.44 -0.27 10.12
CA GLU A 191 8.86 -0.42 10.51
C GLU A 191 9.10 -0.17 12.01
N CYS A 192 8.40 0.80 12.62
CA CYS A 192 8.48 1.03 14.06
C CYS A 192 7.94 -0.14 14.90
N GLN A 193 7.07 -0.96 14.34
CA GLN A 193 6.50 -2.13 15.01
C GLN A 193 7.37 -3.38 14.88
N GLN A 194 8.40 -3.37 14.01
CA GLN A 194 9.34 -4.48 13.89
C GLN A 194 10.16 -4.67 15.17
N LYS A 195 10.51 -5.92 15.48
CA LYS A 195 11.32 -6.27 16.66
C LYS A 195 12.58 -7.04 16.21
N PRO A 196 13.77 -6.48 16.35
CA PRO A 196 14.08 -5.10 16.76
C PRO A 196 13.74 -4.08 15.67
N VAL A 197 13.54 -2.82 16.07
CA VAL A 197 13.38 -1.70 15.13
C VAL A 197 14.68 -1.48 14.35
N ASP A 198 14.59 -1.47 13.02
CA ASP A 198 15.74 -1.19 12.16
C ASP A 198 15.82 0.29 11.79
N LYS A 199 16.78 1.00 12.37
CA LYS A 199 16.99 2.42 12.10
C LYS A 199 17.34 2.72 10.64
N ALA A 200 18.00 1.79 9.94
CA ALA A 200 18.38 1.99 8.54
C ALA A 200 17.14 1.96 7.63
N SER A 201 16.18 1.08 7.90
CA SER A 201 14.87 1.05 7.23
C SER A 201 14.10 2.37 7.44
N LEU A 202 14.03 2.86 8.67
CA LEU A 202 13.38 4.13 8.98
C LEU A 202 14.03 5.31 8.25
N LEU A 203 15.36 5.37 8.23
CA LEU A 203 16.09 6.41 7.52
C LEU A 203 15.96 6.30 5.99
N LYS A 204 15.86 5.07 5.45
CA LYS A 204 15.58 4.89 4.03
C LYS A 204 14.24 5.50 3.66
N LEU A 205 13.18 5.16 4.38
CA LEU A 205 11.84 5.74 4.16
C LEU A 205 11.88 7.27 4.27
N ALA A 206 12.55 7.80 5.29
CA ALA A 206 12.66 9.25 5.45
C ALA A 206 13.36 9.93 4.27
N ARG A 207 14.36 9.28 3.64
CA ARG A 207 15.05 9.80 2.44
C ARG A 207 14.19 9.69 1.18
N ASP A 208 13.39 8.64 1.07
CA ASP A 208 12.53 8.42 -0.09
C ASP A 208 11.37 9.43 -0.12
N TYR A 209 10.81 9.77 1.04
CA TYR A 209 9.63 10.64 1.16
C TYR A 209 9.93 12.06 1.64
N GLY A 210 11.07 12.30 2.25
CA GLY A 210 11.39 13.56 2.93
C GLY A 210 12.50 14.37 2.31
N SER A 211 12.55 15.65 2.69
CA SER A 211 13.66 16.56 2.39
C SER A 211 14.88 16.25 3.26
N PRO A 212 16.07 16.77 2.88
CA PRO A 212 17.23 16.68 3.76
C PRO A 212 16.98 17.26 5.15
N ALA A 213 16.17 18.32 5.27
CA ALA A 213 15.82 18.94 6.56
C ALA A 213 14.99 17.99 7.42
N PHE A 214 14.02 17.29 6.84
CA PHE A 214 13.24 16.26 7.51
C PHE A 214 14.11 15.08 7.98
N VAL A 215 15.00 14.60 7.13
CA VAL A 215 15.94 13.52 7.48
C VAL A 215 16.86 13.95 8.63
N GLU A 216 17.35 15.20 8.62
CA GLU A 216 18.17 15.75 9.69
C GLU A 216 17.37 15.86 11.00
N GLN A 217 16.13 16.35 10.94
CA GLN A 217 15.22 16.44 12.09
C GLN A 217 15.02 15.06 12.73
N LEU A 218 14.76 14.03 11.91
CA LEU A 218 14.59 12.65 12.36
C LEU A 218 15.87 12.08 12.96
N THR A 219 17.01 12.35 12.35
CA THR A 219 18.31 11.85 12.82
C THR A 219 18.68 12.43 14.20
N LYS A 220 18.40 13.72 14.43
CA LYS A 220 18.68 14.41 15.68
C LYS A 220 17.72 14.07 16.80
N GLY A 221 16.44 13.96 16.49
CA GLY A 221 15.39 13.81 17.48
C GLY A 221 14.82 12.39 17.62
N GLY A 222 15.22 11.48 16.71
CA GLY A 222 14.74 10.10 16.74
C GLY A 222 13.26 9.96 16.31
N THR A 223 12.71 8.77 16.52
CA THR A 223 11.34 8.42 16.11
C THR A 223 10.25 9.27 16.78
N GLN A 224 10.55 9.83 17.95
CA GLN A 224 9.61 10.67 18.70
C GLN A 224 9.27 11.99 18.00
N ILE A 225 10.07 12.45 17.06
CA ILE A 225 9.77 13.63 16.24
C ILE A 225 8.64 13.34 15.25
N VAL A 226 8.69 12.18 14.63
CA VAL A 226 7.74 11.77 13.60
C VAL A 226 6.47 11.20 14.23
N TYR A 227 6.60 10.69 15.47
CA TYR A 227 5.51 10.04 16.17
C TYR A 227 5.17 10.75 17.47
N PRO A 228 3.91 11.08 17.70
CA PRO A 228 3.46 11.52 19.01
C PRO A 228 3.78 10.47 20.09
N THR A 229 4.17 10.93 21.27
CA THR A 229 4.51 10.05 22.40
C THR A 229 3.41 9.01 22.70
N LYS A 230 2.15 9.41 22.53
CA LYS A 230 0.99 8.52 22.72
C LYS A 230 0.94 7.38 21.72
N VAL A 231 1.38 7.61 20.47
CA VAL A 231 1.46 6.55 19.43
C VAL A 231 2.57 5.58 19.78
N LEU A 232 3.74 6.09 20.19
CA LEU A 232 4.86 5.24 20.62
C LEU A 232 4.54 4.38 21.84
N ALA A 233 3.71 4.89 22.76
CA ALA A 233 3.26 4.13 23.92
C ALA A 233 2.33 2.97 23.58
N ARG A 234 1.76 2.96 22.37
CA ARG A 234 0.78 1.96 21.91
C ARG A 234 1.37 0.97 20.89
N LYS A 235 2.62 0.54 21.10
CA LYS A 235 3.38 -0.32 20.18
C LYS A 235 2.68 -1.62 19.77
N ASP A 236 1.82 -2.15 20.63
CA ASP A 236 1.10 -3.41 20.39
C ASP A 236 -0.31 -3.21 19.81
N MET A 237 -0.72 -1.96 19.60
CA MET A 237 -2.02 -1.64 19.01
C MET A 237 -1.90 -1.46 17.50
N LYS A 238 -2.97 -1.80 16.80
CA LYS A 238 -3.14 -1.42 15.40
C LYS A 238 -3.22 0.11 15.34
N VAL A 239 -2.28 0.73 14.66
CA VAL A 239 -2.28 2.17 14.40
C VAL A 239 -2.49 2.39 12.92
N VAL A 240 -3.49 3.17 12.58
CA VAL A 240 -3.83 3.56 11.22
C VAL A 240 -3.59 5.06 11.08
N PRO A 241 -2.52 5.47 10.40
CA PRO A 241 -2.30 6.86 10.06
C PRO A 241 -3.08 7.22 8.80
N GLU A 242 -3.64 8.44 8.77
CA GLU A 242 -4.26 9.02 7.59
C GLU A 242 -3.97 10.52 7.55
N ALA A 243 -3.54 11.02 6.41
CA ALA A 243 -3.24 12.42 6.23
C ALA A 243 -4.43 13.15 5.58
N GLU A 244 -4.67 14.34 6.07
CA GLU A 244 -5.64 15.31 5.55
C GLU A 244 -4.89 16.52 4.99
N LEU A 245 -5.18 16.90 3.74
CA LEU A 245 -4.56 18.05 3.11
C LEU A 245 -5.01 19.36 3.79
N LEU A 246 -4.06 20.22 4.11
CA LEU A 246 -4.27 21.56 4.62
C LEU A 246 -3.73 22.56 3.59
N LYS A 247 -4.02 23.86 3.84
CA LYS A 247 -3.55 24.94 2.94
C LYS A 247 -2.01 24.97 2.76
N ASP A 248 -1.25 24.54 3.78
CA ASP A 248 0.20 24.69 3.88
C ASP A 248 0.88 23.41 4.41
N GLY A 249 0.34 22.26 4.03
CA GLY A 249 0.88 20.95 4.43
C GLY A 249 -0.22 19.93 4.67
N CYS A 250 0.03 18.97 5.57
CA CYS A 250 -0.94 17.94 5.94
C CYS A 250 -1.08 17.85 7.46
N ARG A 251 -2.27 17.43 7.90
CA ARG A 251 -2.50 16.90 9.25
C ARG A 251 -2.51 15.38 9.15
N VAL A 252 -1.69 14.70 9.93
CA VAL A 252 -1.70 13.25 10.04
C VAL A 252 -2.48 12.87 11.31
N ASN A 253 -3.58 12.20 11.11
CA ASN A 253 -4.43 11.67 12.16
C ASN A 253 -4.04 10.22 12.44
N PHE A 254 -3.99 9.83 13.73
CA PHE A 254 -3.70 8.46 14.15
C PHE A 254 -4.92 7.88 14.84
N SER A 255 -5.44 6.78 14.32
CA SER A 255 -6.58 6.07 14.88
C SER A 255 -6.25 4.59 15.11
N THR A 256 -7.19 3.87 15.72
CA THR A 256 -7.11 2.41 15.89
C THR A 256 -8.02 1.66 14.92
N SER A 257 -8.81 2.39 14.14
CA SER A 257 -9.73 1.86 13.13
C SER A 257 -9.56 2.60 11.80
N TYR A 258 -10.00 1.99 10.74
CA TYR A 258 -9.92 2.56 9.38
C TYR A 258 -11.00 3.61 9.08
N ASP A 259 -11.99 3.79 9.94
CA ASP A 259 -13.01 4.82 9.75
C ASP A 259 -12.53 6.23 10.13
N ASN A 260 -11.39 6.30 10.84
CA ASN A 260 -10.67 7.51 11.24
C ASN A 260 -11.54 8.62 11.87
N THR A 261 -12.75 8.27 12.29
CA THR A 261 -13.74 9.23 12.82
C THR A 261 -13.32 9.79 14.17
N HIS A 262 -12.45 9.09 14.90
CA HIS A 262 -12.01 9.48 16.24
C HIS A 262 -10.49 9.23 16.38
N PRO A 263 -9.64 10.09 15.81
CA PRO A 263 -8.20 9.97 16.00
C PRO A 263 -7.85 10.19 17.48
N PHE A 264 -6.98 9.36 18.02
CA PHE A 264 -6.50 9.52 19.39
C PHE A 264 -5.33 10.50 19.49
N ASP A 265 -4.70 10.83 18.37
CA ASP A 265 -3.64 11.83 18.27
C ASP A 265 -3.49 12.34 16.83
N SER A 266 -2.83 13.48 16.66
CA SER A 266 -2.51 14.03 15.35
C SER A 266 -1.22 14.85 15.39
N ILE A 267 -0.57 14.96 14.24
CA ILE A 267 0.57 15.85 14.02
C ILE A 267 0.36 16.64 12.74
N ARG A 268 1.16 17.68 12.57
CA ARG A 268 1.18 18.47 11.34
C ARG A 268 2.52 18.30 10.64
N VAL A 269 2.50 18.22 9.33
CA VAL A 269 3.68 18.17 8.47
C VAL A 269 3.64 19.31 7.46
N GLU A 270 4.77 19.95 7.25
CA GLU A 270 4.99 20.87 6.15
C GLU A 270 5.50 20.10 4.94
N LEU A 271 5.04 20.50 3.76
CA LEU A 271 5.46 19.92 2.50
C LEU A 271 6.30 20.90 1.71
N LYS A 272 7.22 20.35 0.93
CA LYS A 272 8.05 21.11 0.01
C LYS A 272 8.01 20.47 -1.37
N ARG A 273 7.87 21.30 -2.40
CA ARG A 273 7.94 20.82 -3.78
C ARG A 273 9.36 20.37 -4.11
N ARG A 274 9.52 19.24 -4.78
CA ARG A 274 10.83 18.77 -5.25
C ARG A 274 11.34 19.67 -6.36
N SER A 275 12.57 20.14 -6.22
CA SER A 275 13.23 21.02 -7.22
C SER A 275 13.64 20.27 -8.49
N VAL A 276 13.82 18.95 -8.41
CA VAL A 276 14.22 18.08 -9.52
C VAL A 276 13.31 16.88 -9.52
N LYS A 277 12.62 16.62 -10.63
CA LYS A 277 11.94 15.34 -10.89
C LYS A 277 13.02 14.26 -11.08
N LYS A 278 13.49 13.70 -9.99
CA LYS A 278 14.06 12.35 -10.04
C LYS A 278 12.89 11.38 -10.10
N ASP A 279 13.08 10.20 -10.63
CA ASP A 279 12.14 9.10 -10.87
C ASP A 279 11.15 8.76 -9.71
N TYR A 280 10.78 9.72 -8.88
CA TYR A 280 9.80 9.60 -7.80
C TYR A 280 8.41 9.97 -8.31
N ASP A 281 7.41 9.20 -7.93
CA ASP A 281 6.03 9.42 -8.35
C ASP A 281 5.41 10.71 -7.77
N TYR A 282 5.97 11.24 -6.67
CA TYR A 282 5.43 12.42 -5.97
C TYR A 282 6.18 13.71 -6.31
N GLU A 283 5.42 14.78 -6.54
CA GLU A 283 5.97 16.14 -6.75
C GLU A 283 6.47 16.79 -5.47
N TYR A 284 5.94 16.37 -4.33
CA TYR A 284 6.23 16.93 -3.02
C TYR A 284 7.02 15.96 -2.15
N MET A 285 7.57 16.47 -1.07
CA MET A 285 8.26 15.75 -0.03
C MET A 285 7.91 16.34 1.33
N ILE A 286 7.97 15.53 2.37
CA ILE A 286 7.83 16.00 3.75
C ILE A 286 9.07 16.86 4.08
N ASP A 287 8.86 18.11 4.47
CA ASP A 287 9.96 19.03 4.80
C ASP A 287 10.19 19.09 6.31
N LYS A 288 9.12 19.08 7.10
CA LYS A 288 9.22 19.23 8.54
C LYS A 288 7.99 18.66 9.26
N VAL A 289 8.19 18.12 10.45
CA VAL A 289 7.12 17.80 11.38
C VAL A 289 7.00 18.93 12.39
N ILE A 290 5.76 19.40 12.64
CA ILE A 290 5.40 20.42 13.62
C ILE A 290 4.53 19.76 14.69
N HIS A 291 4.94 19.88 15.94
CA HIS A 291 4.19 19.39 17.10
C HIS A 291 3.28 20.46 17.66
#